data_a66f800b7472e41a0fc611842a90a02d
#
_entry.id   a66f800b7472e41a0fc611842a90a02d
#
_cell.length_a   1.000
_cell.length_b   1.000
_cell.length_c   1.000
_cell.angle_alpha   90.00
_cell.angle_beta   90.00
_cell.angle_gamma   90.00
#
_symmetry.space_group_name_H-M   'P 1'
#
loop_
_entity.id
_entity.type
_entity.pdbx_description
1 polymer ?
#
loop_
_entity_poly.entity_id
_entity_poly.type
_entity_poly.pdbx_seq_one_letter_code
_entity_poly.pdbx_strand_id
1 'polypeptide(L)'
;MGAGIAQACAGAGFQVAMRDIDQRLVDGGFRRIREPLQKRVERGKMTQAEVDSILSKIRGVVSLKEAVDGAQLVIEAVFEKMEIKKELYAELDRLCPPTVVFASNTSSLSITEMASATKRADRVVGMHFFNPAPVMKLVEVIRGSETSDDTVRLVKDVCTKLGKEAVEVKESPGFVVNRLLVPMMNEAFNLLQEGVASPEDIDKAMKLGTNMPMGPFELAD
;
A
#
# COMPACT_ATOMS: atom_id res chain seq x y z
N MET A 1 1.64 6.16 3.44
CA MET A 1 0.76 5.04 2.99
C MET A 1 -0.05 4.43 4.14
N GLY A 2 0.53 4.04 5.28
CA GLY A 2 -0.13 3.30 6.36
C GLY A 2 -1.48 3.86 6.82
N ALA A 3 -1.59 5.18 7.04
CA ALA A 3 -2.86 5.81 7.40
C ALA A 3 -3.95 5.63 6.33
N GLY A 4 -3.60 5.74 5.04
CA GLY A 4 -4.54 5.52 3.94
C GLY A 4 -4.99 4.05 3.83
N ILE A 5 -4.10 3.10 4.09
CA ILE A 5 -4.42 1.67 4.14
C ILE A 5 -5.36 1.39 5.33
N ALA A 6 -5.04 1.93 6.51
CA ALA A 6 -5.89 1.83 7.69
C ALA A 6 -7.30 2.41 7.44
N GLN A 7 -7.40 3.57 6.79
CA GLN A 7 -8.67 4.16 6.38
C GLN A 7 -9.45 3.24 5.43
N ALA A 8 -8.80 2.66 4.41
CA ALA A 8 -9.45 1.77 3.46
C ALA A 8 -9.98 0.51 4.17
N CYS A 9 -9.19 -0.11 5.04
CA CYS A 9 -9.59 -1.28 5.82
C CYS A 9 -10.77 -0.97 6.74
N ALA A 10 -10.71 0.13 7.50
CA ALA A 10 -11.81 0.53 8.39
C ALA A 10 -13.09 0.88 7.62
N GLY A 11 -12.96 1.53 6.46
CA GLY A 11 -14.08 1.82 5.56
C GLY A 11 -14.78 0.56 5.02
N ALA A 12 -14.04 -0.53 4.85
CA ALA A 12 -14.56 -1.83 4.47
C ALA A 12 -15.09 -2.66 5.67
N GLY A 13 -15.07 -2.10 6.88
CA GLY A 13 -15.64 -2.73 8.07
C GLY A 13 -14.65 -3.51 8.95
N PHE A 14 -13.38 -3.56 8.59
CA PHE A 14 -12.37 -4.22 9.42
C PHE A 14 -12.06 -3.42 10.69
N GLN A 15 -11.77 -4.13 11.80
CA GLN A 15 -11.16 -3.53 12.98
C GLN A 15 -9.67 -3.37 12.72
N VAL A 16 -9.13 -2.18 12.96
CA VAL A 16 -7.75 -1.84 12.59
C VAL A 16 -6.98 -1.32 13.80
N ALA A 17 -5.83 -1.89 14.06
CA ALA A 17 -4.83 -1.29 14.93
C ALA A 17 -3.80 -0.54 14.06
N MET A 18 -3.82 0.78 14.10
CA MET A 18 -2.86 1.63 13.40
C MET A 18 -1.71 1.96 14.35
N ARG A 19 -0.52 1.46 14.02
CA ARG A 19 0.68 1.61 14.85
C ARG A 19 1.70 2.52 14.21
N ASP A 20 2.34 3.36 15.01
CA ASP A 20 3.59 4.02 14.65
C ASP A 20 4.55 4.02 15.86
N ILE A 21 5.81 4.49 15.69
CA ILE A 21 6.87 4.41 16.70
C ILE A 21 6.65 5.36 17.88
N ASP A 22 5.88 6.43 17.69
CA ASP A 22 5.51 7.37 18.76
C ASP A 22 4.07 7.88 18.60
N GLN A 23 3.50 8.42 19.68
CA GLN A 23 2.12 8.91 19.73
C GLN A 23 1.87 10.07 18.76
N ARG A 24 2.85 10.96 18.57
CA ARG A 24 2.72 12.10 17.65
C ARG A 24 2.53 11.63 16.20
N LEU A 25 3.21 10.54 15.81
CA LEU A 25 3.06 9.95 14.48
C LEU A 25 1.72 9.23 14.33
N VAL A 26 1.24 8.56 15.37
CA VAL A 26 -0.12 7.97 15.42
C VAL A 26 -1.16 9.07 15.25
N ASP A 27 -1.08 10.17 16.02
CA ASP A 27 -1.99 11.31 15.93
C ASP A 27 -1.93 11.96 14.54
N GLY A 28 -0.73 12.04 13.96
CA GLY A 28 -0.52 12.47 12.58
C GLY A 28 -1.21 11.55 11.57
N GLY A 29 -1.23 10.24 11.82
CA GLY A 29 -1.98 9.26 11.06
C GLY A 29 -3.48 9.55 11.07
N PHE A 30 -4.06 9.76 12.26
CA PHE A 30 -5.48 10.12 12.40
C PHE A 30 -5.82 11.44 11.70
N ARG A 31 -4.96 12.46 11.77
CA ARG A 31 -5.18 13.71 11.03
C ARG A 31 -5.25 13.48 9.53
N ARG A 32 -4.30 12.72 8.96
CA ARG A 32 -4.28 12.36 7.54
C ARG A 32 -5.51 11.57 7.09
N ILE A 33 -6.16 10.83 7.99
CA ILE A 33 -7.44 10.15 7.70
C ILE A 33 -8.61 11.14 7.81
N ARG A 34 -8.67 11.91 8.89
CA ARG A 34 -9.81 12.77 9.22
C ARG A 34 -9.99 13.92 8.23
N GLU A 35 -8.90 14.61 7.86
CA GLU A 35 -8.98 15.80 7.01
C GLU A 35 -9.63 15.53 5.62
N PRO A 36 -9.23 14.50 4.86
CA PRO A 36 -9.89 14.19 3.60
C PRO A 36 -11.35 13.74 3.77
N LEU A 37 -11.67 13.01 4.84
CA LEU A 37 -13.03 12.58 5.12
C LEU A 37 -13.92 13.79 5.45
N GLN A 38 -13.43 14.73 6.27
CA GLN A 38 -14.16 15.94 6.61
C GLN A 38 -14.45 16.82 5.38
N LYS A 39 -13.47 16.96 4.47
CA LYS A 39 -13.69 17.64 3.19
C LYS A 39 -14.78 16.98 2.33
N ARG A 40 -14.97 15.67 2.44
CA ARG A 40 -16.08 14.97 1.76
C ARG A 40 -17.42 15.27 2.39
N VAL A 41 -17.49 15.41 3.73
CA VAL A 41 -18.70 15.87 4.43
C VAL A 41 -19.07 17.27 4.00
N GLU A 42 -18.14 18.21 4.01
CA GLU A 42 -18.34 19.60 3.57
C GLU A 42 -18.85 19.71 2.12
N ARG A 43 -18.47 18.77 1.27
CA ARG A 43 -18.92 18.68 -0.14
C ARG A 43 -20.22 17.86 -0.32
N GLY A 44 -20.87 17.43 0.77
CA GLY A 44 -22.08 16.61 0.72
C GLY A 44 -21.89 15.21 0.13
N LYS A 45 -20.64 14.71 0.07
CA LYS A 45 -20.29 13.38 -0.51
C LYS A 45 -20.22 12.28 0.54
N MET A 46 -20.39 12.61 1.80
CA MET A 46 -20.33 11.71 2.96
C MET A 46 -21.04 12.37 4.13
N THR A 47 -21.64 11.58 5.01
CA THR A 47 -22.23 12.04 6.25
C THR A 47 -21.22 12.02 7.40
N GLN A 48 -21.44 12.83 8.44
CA GLN A 48 -20.58 12.78 9.64
C GLN A 48 -20.65 11.40 10.32
N ALA A 49 -21.81 10.76 10.33
CA ALA A 49 -21.99 9.43 10.90
C ALA A 49 -21.13 8.35 10.20
N GLU A 50 -20.95 8.45 8.87
CA GLU A 50 -20.06 7.55 8.13
C GLU A 50 -18.59 7.80 8.51
N VAL A 51 -18.17 9.04 8.68
CA VAL A 51 -16.82 9.39 9.15
C VAL A 51 -16.57 8.82 10.54
N ASP A 52 -17.49 9.04 11.47
CA ASP A 52 -17.39 8.55 12.84
C ASP A 52 -17.36 7.00 12.87
N SER A 53 -18.16 6.35 12.03
CA SER A 53 -18.15 4.89 11.87
C SER A 53 -16.81 4.37 11.39
N ILE A 54 -16.12 5.04 10.46
CA ILE A 54 -14.79 4.66 10.00
C ILE A 54 -13.77 4.84 11.12
N LEU A 55 -13.77 6.02 11.76
CA LEU A 55 -12.79 6.34 12.80
C LEU A 55 -12.93 5.46 14.05
N SER A 56 -14.16 5.06 14.42
CA SER A 56 -14.40 4.17 15.55
C SER A 56 -13.83 2.76 15.38
N LYS A 57 -13.53 2.35 14.16
CA LYS A 57 -12.89 1.05 13.86
C LYS A 57 -11.37 1.09 13.90
N ILE A 58 -10.78 2.28 14.07
CA ILE A 58 -9.32 2.45 14.10
C ILE A 58 -8.89 2.77 15.52
N ARG A 59 -8.10 1.91 16.13
CA ARG A 59 -7.38 2.22 17.37
C ARG A 59 -5.93 2.58 17.05
N GLY A 60 -5.43 3.67 17.63
CA GLY A 60 -4.03 4.08 17.50
C GLY A 60 -3.21 3.52 18.65
N VAL A 61 -2.07 2.93 18.35
CA VAL A 61 -1.17 2.34 19.36
C VAL A 61 0.29 2.57 19.01
N VAL A 62 1.15 2.62 20.04
CA VAL A 62 2.61 2.71 19.88
C VAL A 62 3.26 1.35 20.03
N SER A 63 2.76 0.55 20.99
CA SER A 63 3.29 -0.79 21.27
C SER A 63 3.03 -1.75 20.10
N LEU A 64 4.09 -2.40 19.59
CA LEU A 64 3.94 -3.42 18.55
C LEU A 64 3.13 -4.62 19.06
N LYS A 65 3.36 -5.04 20.30
CA LYS A 65 2.61 -6.13 20.93
C LYS A 65 1.11 -5.85 20.97
N GLU A 66 0.72 -4.63 21.36
CA GLU A 66 -0.69 -4.22 21.35
C GLU A 66 -1.26 -4.16 19.93
N ALA A 67 -0.47 -3.71 18.95
CA ALA A 67 -0.91 -3.61 17.57
C ALA A 67 -1.31 -4.95 16.98
N VAL A 68 -0.56 -6.02 17.30
CA VAL A 68 -0.76 -7.35 16.73
C VAL A 68 -1.67 -8.25 17.57
N ASP A 69 -2.14 -7.77 18.72
CA ASP A 69 -3.04 -8.56 19.57
C ASP A 69 -4.36 -8.84 18.84
N GLY A 70 -4.68 -10.11 18.63
CA GLY A 70 -5.85 -10.57 17.88
C GLY A 70 -5.78 -10.34 16.36
N ALA A 71 -4.64 -9.86 15.83
CA ALA A 71 -4.50 -9.64 14.39
C ALA A 71 -4.49 -10.96 13.60
N GLN A 72 -5.13 -10.95 12.44
CA GLN A 72 -5.12 -12.05 11.47
C GLN A 72 -4.23 -11.71 10.27
N LEU A 73 -4.08 -10.42 9.98
CA LEU A 73 -3.25 -9.87 8.91
C LEU A 73 -2.52 -8.64 9.45
N VAL A 74 -1.24 -8.56 9.22
CA VAL A 74 -0.42 -7.36 9.46
C VAL A 74 -0.02 -6.79 8.10
N ILE A 75 -0.32 -5.51 7.86
CA ILE A 75 0.12 -4.80 6.64
C ILE A 75 1.18 -3.77 7.06
N GLU A 76 2.41 -4.01 6.66
CA GLU A 76 3.55 -3.16 6.97
C GLU A 76 3.70 -2.06 5.91
N ALA A 77 3.92 -0.83 6.36
CA ALA A 77 4.16 0.35 5.52
C ALA A 77 5.20 1.29 6.16
N VAL A 78 6.26 0.71 6.72
CA VAL A 78 7.39 1.44 7.31
C VAL A 78 8.35 1.96 6.22
N PHE A 79 9.45 2.61 6.61
CA PHE A 79 10.45 3.11 5.66
C PHE A 79 10.96 2.01 4.73
N GLU A 80 11.21 2.39 3.46
CA GLU A 80 11.62 1.48 2.38
C GLU A 80 13.11 1.13 2.50
N LYS A 81 13.45 0.43 3.60
CA LYS A 81 14.80 -0.09 3.91
C LYS A 81 14.68 -1.53 4.35
N MET A 82 15.42 -2.43 3.69
CA MET A 82 15.33 -3.87 3.92
C MET A 82 15.66 -4.24 5.38
N GLU A 83 16.69 -3.62 5.94
CA GLU A 83 17.14 -3.89 7.31
C GLU A 83 16.01 -3.60 8.33
N ILE A 84 15.35 -2.45 8.19
CA ILE A 84 14.23 -2.05 9.06
C ILE A 84 13.06 -3.03 8.93
N LYS A 85 12.76 -3.45 7.70
CA LYS A 85 11.68 -4.41 7.46
C LYS A 85 12.02 -5.79 8.02
N LYS A 86 13.24 -6.29 7.82
CA LYS A 86 13.67 -7.59 8.38
C LYS A 86 13.65 -7.61 9.91
N GLU A 87 14.11 -6.55 10.57
CA GLU A 87 14.02 -6.40 12.02
C GLU A 87 12.57 -6.46 12.50
N LEU A 88 11.68 -5.69 11.85
CA LEU A 88 10.26 -5.69 12.16
C LEU A 88 9.62 -7.07 11.94
N TYR A 89 9.92 -7.74 10.82
CA TYR A 89 9.37 -9.07 10.52
C TYR A 89 9.85 -10.13 11.51
N ALA A 90 11.11 -10.08 11.94
CA ALA A 90 11.63 -10.96 13.00
C ALA A 90 10.95 -10.69 14.35
N GLU A 91 10.61 -9.45 14.68
CA GLU A 91 9.87 -9.11 15.89
C GLU A 91 8.39 -9.55 15.77
N LEU A 92 7.73 -9.32 14.66
CA LEU A 92 6.38 -9.79 14.37
C LEU A 92 6.28 -11.31 14.48
N ASP A 93 7.28 -12.03 13.95
CA ASP A 93 7.31 -13.51 14.01
C ASP A 93 7.35 -14.05 15.42
N ARG A 94 7.96 -13.32 16.36
CA ARG A 94 8.00 -13.68 17.79
C ARG A 94 6.70 -13.35 18.52
N LEU A 95 5.99 -12.28 18.10
CA LEU A 95 4.83 -11.76 18.82
C LEU A 95 3.52 -12.38 18.33
N CYS A 96 3.44 -12.75 17.05
CA CYS A 96 2.20 -13.21 16.43
C CYS A 96 2.07 -14.73 16.45
N PRO A 97 0.84 -15.28 16.63
CA PRO A 97 0.56 -16.68 16.36
C PRO A 97 1.00 -17.09 14.94
N PRO A 98 1.37 -18.37 14.71
CA PRO A 98 1.88 -18.83 13.41
C PRO A 98 0.88 -18.71 12.26
N THR A 99 -0.39 -18.50 12.56
CA THR A 99 -1.47 -18.36 11.56
C THR A 99 -1.57 -16.96 10.94
N VAL A 100 -0.92 -15.95 11.54
CA VAL A 100 -1.00 -14.56 11.08
C VAL A 100 -0.21 -14.38 9.79
N VAL A 101 -0.84 -13.74 8.81
CA VAL A 101 -0.22 -13.37 7.53
C VAL A 101 0.48 -12.01 7.65
N PHE A 102 1.67 -11.89 7.10
CA PHE A 102 2.42 -10.64 7.02
C PHE A 102 2.46 -10.15 5.58
N ALA A 103 1.98 -8.93 5.36
CA ALA A 103 1.95 -8.28 4.06
C ALA A 103 2.82 -7.02 4.07
N SER A 104 3.67 -6.83 3.06
CA SER A 104 4.44 -5.60 2.90
C SER A 104 3.82 -4.72 1.83
N ASN A 105 3.72 -3.41 2.12
CA ASN A 105 3.37 -2.40 1.12
C ASN A 105 4.62 -1.85 0.40
N THR A 106 5.70 -2.60 0.37
CA THR A 106 6.89 -2.21 -0.40
C THR A 106 6.54 -1.99 -1.87
N SER A 107 7.26 -1.06 -2.51
CA SER A 107 7.12 -0.79 -3.96
C SER A 107 8.19 -1.48 -4.80
N SER A 108 9.27 -2.01 -4.18
CA SER A 108 10.43 -2.51 -4.93
C SER A 108 11.27 -3.56 -4.22
N LEU A 109 11.16 -3.66 -2.88
CA LEU A 109 12.00 -4.58 -2.11
C LEU A 109 11.50 -6.02 -2.19
N SER A 110 12.44 -6.97 -2.08
CA SER A 110 12.16 -8.40 -2.17
C SER A 110 11.30 -8.92 -1.02
N ILE A 111 10.15 -9.49 -1.35
CA ILE A 111 9.27 -10.19 -0.41
C ILE A 111 9.95 -11.45 0.12
N THR A 112 10.64 -12.18 -0.75
CA THR A 112 11.41 -13.37 -0.41
C THR A 112 12.48 -13.07 0.64
N GLU A 113 13.20 -11.95 0.46
CA GLU A 113 14.21 -11.53 1.43
C GLU A 113 13.59 -11.11 2.77
N MET A 114 12.44 -10.41 2.79
CA MET A 114 11.73 -10.11 4.02
C MET A 114 11.26 -11.39 4.73
N ALA A 115 10.72 -12.35 3.97
CA ALA A 115 10.23 -13.63 4.46
C ALA A 115 11.33 -14.45 5.16
N SER A 116 12.59 -14.34 4.69
CA SER A 116 13.73 -15.04 5.30
C SER A 116 14.03 -14.63 6.75
N ALA A 117 13.48 -13.49 7.20
CA ALA A 117 13.58 -13.05 8.59
C ALA A 117 12.54 -13.71 9.52
N THR A 118 11.68 -14.58 8.99
CA THR A 118 10.58 -15.24 9.72
C THR A 118 10.65 -16.75 9.63
N LYS A 119 9.91 -17.46 10.49
CA LYS A 119 9.70 -18.92 10.43
C LYS A 119 8.41 -19.29 9.70
N ARG A 120 7.77 -18.33 9.00
CA ARG A 120 6.51 -18.46 8.27
C ARG A 120 6.59 -17.85 6.88
N ALA A 121 7.65 -18.18 6.12
CA ALA A 121 7.88 -17.63 4.80
C ALA A 121 6.69 -17.85 3.85
N ASP A 122 5.93 -18.94 4.04
CA ASP A 122 4.70 -19.27 3.34
C ASP A 122 3.54 -18.29 3.62
N ARG A 123 3.63 -17.51 4.71
CA ARG A 123 2.63 -16.51 5.14
C ARG A 123 3.10 -15.07 4.97
N VAL A 124 4.14 -14.86 4.20
CA VAL A 124 4.63 -13.53 3.83
C VAL A 124 4.28 -13.24 2.38
N VAL A 125 3.75 -12.04 2.11
CA VAL A 125 3.25 -11.64 0.79
C VAL A 125 3.44 -10.13 0.59
N GLY A 126 3.52 -9.65 -0.63
CA GLY A 126 3.41 -8.22 -0.93
C GLY A 126 1.94 -7.82 -1.13
N MET A 127 1.55 -6.68 -0.56
CA MET A 127 0.29 -5.99 -0.85
C MET A 127 0.62 -4.53 -1.20
N HIS A 128 1.00 -4.31 -2.45
CA HIS A 128 1.40 -2.99 -2.93
C HIS A 128 0.18 -2.15 -3.29
N PHE A 129 -0.14 -1.21 -2.41
CA PHE A 129 -1.20 -0.22 -2.62
C PHE A 129 -0.65 1.01 -3.34
N PHE A 130 -1.48 1.61 -4.18
CA PHE A 130 -1.16 2.85 -4.89
C PHE A 130 -1.68 4.08 -4.14
N ASN A 131 -0.95 5.17 -4.22
CA ASN A 131 -1.29 6.43 -3.55
C ASN A 131 -2.30 7.25 -4.39
N PRO A 132 -3.41 7.74 -3.78
CA PRO A 132 -3.89 7.55 -2.40
C PRO A 132 -4.57 6.19 -2.18
N ALA A 133 -4.17 5.43 -1.15
CA ALA A 133 -4.67 4.07 -0.92
C ALA A 133 -6.21 3.96 -0.78
N PRO A 134 -6.97 4.93 -0.22
CA PRO A 134 -8.42 4.86 -0.19
C PRO A 134 -9.09 5.03 -1.56
N VAL A 135 -8.40 5.60 -2.55
CA VAL A 135 -8.95 5.99 -3.85
C VAL A 135 -8.59 4.99 -4.95
N MET A 136 -7.30 4.65 -5.03
CA MET A 136 -6.79 3.79 -6.08
C MET A 136 -7.33 2.37 -5.95
N LYS A 137 -7.84 1.82 -7.04
CA LYS A 137 -8.52 0.52 -7.04
C LYS A 137 -7.56 -0.67 -7.05
N LEU A 138 -6.36 -0.49 -7.61
CA LEU A 138 -5.40 -1.58 -7.78
C LEU A 138 -4.66 -1.90 -6.48
N VAL A 139 -4.48 -3.19 -6.22
CA VAL A 139 -3.46 -3.73 -5.31
C VAL A 139 -2.69 -4.80 -6.07
N GLU A 140 -1.39 -4.63 -6.23
CA GLU A 140 -0.53 -5.72 -6.68
C GLU A 140 -0.29 -6.67 -5.50
N VAL A 141 -0.58 -7.94 -5.69
CA VAL A 141 -0.33 -9.01 -4.73
C VAL A 141 0.92 -9.76 -5.15
N ILE A 142 2.03 -9.50 -4.46
CA ILE A 142 3.34 -9.99 -4.86
C ILE A 142 3.64 -11.30 -4.13
N ARG A 143 3.78 -12.35 -4.92
CA ARG A 143 4.19 -13.67 -4.44
C ARG A 143 5.70 -13.76 -4.36
N GLY A 144 6.24 -13.87 -3.14
CA GLY A 144 7.63 -14.29 -2.92
C GLY A 144 7.81 -15.80 -3.21
N SER A 145 9.04 -16.29 -3.13
CA SER A 145 9.38 -17.67 -3.50
C SER A 145 8.61 -18.73 -2.70
N GLU A 146 8.39 -18.47 -1.42
CA GLU A 146 7.73 -19.40 -0.48
C GLU A 146 6.25 -19.08 -0.22
N THR A 147 5.74 -17.94 -0.71
CA THR A 147 4.36 -17.52 -0.45
C THR A 147 3.34 -18.57 -0.90
N SER A 148 2.53 -19.08 0.03
CA SER A 148 1.55 -20.13 -0.25
C SER A 148 0.32 -19.62 -1.02
N ASP A 149 -0.37 -20.53 -1.71
CA ASP A 149 -1.63 -20.22 -2.39
C ASP A 149 -2.72 -19.77 -1.44
N ASP A 150 -2.75 -20.31 -0.22
CA ASP A 150 -3.70 -19.92 0.82
C ASP A 150 -3.46 -18.45 1.27
N THR A 151 -2.20 -18.05 1.41
CA THR A 151 -1.83 -16.67 1.73
C THR A 151 -2.25 -15.70 0.61
N VAL A 152 -1.98 -16.05 -0.64
CA VAL A 152 -2.41 -15.24 -1.80
C VAL A 152 -3.93 -15.13 -1.86
N ARG A 153 -4.65 -16.24 -1.64
CA ARG A 153 -6.12 -16.27 -1.64
C ARG A 153 -6.68 -15.36 -0.55
N LEU A 154 -6.14 -15.47 0.68
CA LEU A 154 -6.56 -14.64 1.81
C LEU A 154 -6.43 -13.14 1.49
N VAL A 155 -5.29 -12.70 0.96
CA VAL A 155 -5.11 -11.26 0.67
C VAL A 155 -5.93 -10.79 -0.54
N LYS A 156 -6.19 -11.64 -1.53
CA LYS A 156 -7.15 -11.35 -2.62
C LYS A 156 -8.57 -11.18 -2.09
N ASP A 157 -9.00 -12.02 -1.17
CA ASP A 157 -10.32 -11.89 -0.51
C ASP A 157 -10.40 -10.58 0.30
N VAL A 158 -9.32 -10.21 0.98
CA VAL A 158 -9.22 -8.90 1.65
C VAL A 158 -9.35 -7.77 0.62
N CYS A 159 -8.60 -7.80 -0.49
CA CYS A 159 -8.72 -6.80 -1.55
C CYS A 159 -10.15 -6.66 -2.07
N THR A 160 -10.83 -7.78 -2.31
CA THR A 160 -12.24 -7.80 -2.74
C THR A 160 -13.15 -7.11 -1.72
N LYS A 161 -12.98 -7.39 -0.42
CA LYS A 161 -13.72 -6.71 0.65
C LYS A 161 -13.42 -5.22 0.74
N LEU A 162 -12.19 -4.80 0.38
CA LEU A 162 -11.80 -3.39 0.28
C LEU A 162 -12.40 -2.69 -0.96
N GLY A 163 -13.11 -3.41 -1.85
CA GLY A 163 -13.56 -2.90 -3.14
C GLY A 163 -12.42 -2.61 -4.12
N LYS A 164 -11.33 -3.38 -4.02
CA LYS A 164 -10.14 -3.24 -4.84
C LYS A 164 -9.93 -4.45 -5.74
N GLU A 165 -9.28 -4.21 -6.88
CA GLU A 165 -8.85 -5.23 -7.82
C GLU A 165 -7.46 -5.74 -7.44
N ALA A 166 -7.34 -7.03 -7.18
CA ALA A 166 -6.08 -7.69 -6.87
C ALA A 166 -5.45 -8.26 -8.13
N VAL A 167 -4.26 -7.82 -8.46
CA VAL A 167 -3.45 -8.40 -9.54
C VAL A 167 -2.31 -9.19 -8.92
N GLU A 168 -2.29 -10.49 -9.17
CA GLU A 168 -1.21 -11.36 -8.69
C GLU A 168 0.04 -11.18 -9.55
N VAL A 169 1.17 -10.99 -8.89
CA VAL A 169 2.47 -10.74 -9.52
C VAL A 169 3.51 -11.65 -8.90
N LYS A 170 4.30 -12.33 -9.71
CA LYS A 170 5.54 -12.96 -9.24
C LYS A 170 6.54 -11.87 -8.89
N GLU A 171 7.25 -12.05 -7.78
CA GLU A 171 8.27 -11.12 -7.34
C GLU A 171 9.25 -10.78 -8.48
N SER A 172 9.38 -9.49 -8.74
CA SER A 172 10.30 -8.93 -9.73
C SER A 172 10.55 -7.46 -9.40
N PRO A 173 11.74 -6.90 -9.62
CA PRO A 173 12.02 -5.49 -9.37
C PRO A 173 11.01 -4.55 -10.06
N GLY A 174 10.38 -3.67 -9.25
CA GLY A 174 9.35 -2.72 -9.72
C GLY A 174 7.99 -3.34 -10.03
N PHE A 175 7.80 -4.64 -9.79
CA PHE A 175 6.57 -5.40 -10.01
C PHE A 175 6.04 -5.24 -11.45
N VAL A 176 4.79 -4.88 -11.66
CA VAL A 176 4.27 -4.62 -13.02
C VAL A 176 4.23 -3.12 -13.30
N VAL A 177 3.55 -2.35 -12.46
CA VAL A 177 3.28 -0.94 -12.75
C VAL A 177 4.56 -0.11 -12.78
N ASN A 178 5.36 -0.14 -11.72
CA ASN A 178 6.60 0.66 -11.66
C ASN A 178 7.62 0.19 -12.70
N ARG A 179 7.68 -1.12 -12.98
CA ARG A 179 8.60 -1.67 -14.00
C ARG A 179 8.29 -1.16 -15.42
N LEU A 180 7.04 -0.80 -15.70
CA LEU A 180 6.63 -0.21 -16.97
C LEU A 180 6.72 1.32 -16.94
N LEU A 181 6.25 1.94 -15.85
CA LEU A 181 6.19 3.40 -15.75
C LEU A 181 7.56 4.05 -15.66
N VAL A 182 8.48 3.50 -14.85
CA VAL A 182 9.81 4.13 -14.64
C VAL A 182 10.60 4.20 -15.96
N PRO A 183 10.75 3.13 -16.76
CA PRO A 183 11.38 3.22 -18.07
C PRO A 183 10.66 4.16 -19.03
N MET A 184 9.31 4.18 -19.03
CA MET A 184 8.54 5.09 -19.87
C MET A 184 8.80 6.57 -19.53
N MET A 185 8.80 6.91 -18.23
CA MET A 185 9.14 8.27 -17.79
C MET A 185 10.59 8.62 -18.16
N ASN A 186 11.53 7.69 -17.94
CA ASN A 186 12.93 7.89 -18.32
C ASN A 186 13.10 8.15 -19.82
N GLU A 187 12.36 7.41 -20.67
CA GLU A 187 12.39 7.62 -22.12
C GLU A 187 11.78 8.98 -22.50
N ALA A 188 10.76 9.44 -21.80
CA ALA A 188 10.23 10.80 -22.02
C ALA A 188 11.27 11.88 -21.72
N PHE A 189 12.10 11.70 -20.67
CA PHE A 189 13.23 12.61 -20.40
C PHE A 189 14.32 12.54 -21.47
N ASN A 190 14.58 11.35 -22.07
CA ASN A 190 15.50 11.22 -23.20
C ASN A 190 14.98 12.01 -24.42
N LEU A 191 13.70 11.88 -24.78
CA LEU A 191 13.08 12.64 -25.86
C LEU A 191 13.19 14.16 -25.65
N LEU A 192 13.01 14.63 -24.41
CA LEU A 192 13.21 16.03 -24.06
C LEU A 192 14.67 16.47 -24.25
N GLN A 193 15.61 15.66 -23.75
CA GLN A 193 17.05 15.94 -23.85
C GLN A 193 17.54 15.97 -25.31
N GLU A 194 16.97 15.13 -26.19
CA GLU A 194 17.24 15.09 -27.62
C GLU A 194 16.57 16.22 -28.41
N GLY A 195 15.72 17.01 -27.75
CA GLY A 195 15.01 18.13 -28.39
C GLY A 195 13.91 17.71 -29.36
N VAL A 196 13.39 16.48 -29.20
CA VAL A 196 12.34 15.94 -30.07
C VAL A 196 11.02 16.70 -29.92
N ALA A 197 10.62 17.02 -28.68
CA ALA A 197 9.43 17.82 -28.38
C ALA A 197 9.52 18.45 -26.99
N SER A 198 8.62 19.40 -26.69
CA SER A 198 8.48 19.99 -25.35
C SER A 198 7.82 18.99 -24.38
N PRO A 199 8.00 19.17 -23.05
CA PRO A 199 7.32 18.34 -22.06
C PRO A 199 5.79 18.32 -22.25
N GLU A 200 5.20 19.47 -22.54
CA GLU A 200 3.77 19.64 -22.77
C GLU A 200 3.30 18.86 -24.00
N ASP A 201 4.08 18.88 -25.10
CA ASP A 201 3.75 18.16 -26.32
C ASP A 201 3.95 16.65 -26.15
N ILE A 202 4.96 16.19 -25.41
CA ILE A 202 5.15 14.78 -25.09
C ILE A 202 3.97 14.27 -24.26
N ASP A 203 3.56 14.98 -23.20
CA ASP A 203 2.40 14.63 -22.40
C ASP A 203 1.11 14.60 -23.23
N LYS A 204 0.90 15.60 -24.07
CA LYS A 204 -0.25 15.68 -24.97
C LYS A 204 -0.26 14.51 -25.97
N ALA A 205 0.89 14.18 -26.55
CA ALA A 205 1.00 13.06 -27.48
C ALA A 205 0.63 11.73 -26.79
N MET A 206 1.14 11.49 -25.58
CA MET A 206 0.83 10.28 -24.81
C MET A 206 -0.64 10.22 -24.37
N LYS A 207 -1.21 11.33 -23.92
CA LYS A 207 -2.63 11.39 -23.56
C LYS A 207 -3.55 11.14 -24.74
N LEU A 208 -3.30 11.77 -25.89
CA LEU A 208 -4.18 11.68 -27.06
C LEU A 208 -3.90 10.45 -27.93
N GLY A 209 -2.63 10.04 -28.04
CA GLY A 209 -2.23 8.92 -28.88
C GLY A 209 -2.45 7.55 -28.27
N THR A 210 -2.43 7.45 -26.92
CA THR A 210 -2.58 6.18 -26.19
C THR A 210 -3.77 6.16 -25.22
N ASN A 211 -4.53 7.25 -25.15
CA ASN A 211 -5.64 7.43 -24.20
C ASN A 211 -5.23 7.31 -22.72
N MET A 212 -4.00 7.68 -22.39
CA MET A 212 -3.55 7.75 -21.01
C MET A 212 -4.19 8.93 -20.27
N PRO A 213 -4.58 8.80 -19.00
CA PRO A 213 -5.18 9.90 -18.24
C PRO A 213 -4.19 11.03 -17.93
N MET A 214 -2.91 10.72 -17.86
CA MET A 214 -1.79 11.62 -17.56
C MET A 214 -0.61 11.29 -18.48
N GLY A 215 0.13 12.32 -18.90
CA GLY A 215 1.38 12.13 -19.61
C GLY A 215 2.55 11.78 -18.69
N PRO A 216 3.71 11.38 -19.23
CA PRO A 216 4.85 10.95 -18.44
C PRO A 216 5.44 12.04 -17.52
N PHE A 217 5.41 13.32 -17.92
CA PHE A 217 5.87 14.42 -17.09
C PHE A 217 4.86 14.77 -16.00
N GLU A 218 3.54 14.76 -16.32
CA GLU A 218 2.48 14.90 -15.32
C GLU A 218 2.51 13.77 -14.26
N LEU A 219 2.97 12.58 -14.64
CA LEU A 219 3.13 11.44 -13.70
C LEU A 219 4.39 11.56 -12.85
N ALA A 220 5.44 12.25 -13.35
CA ALA A 220 6.71 12.40 -12.67
C ALA A 220 6.72 13.56 -11.65
N ASP A 221 5.80 14.54 -11.78
CA ASP A 221 5.65 15.70 -10.91
C ASP A 221 4.91 15.35 -9.59
#